data_959eb18982a1fe35c08713ad3cf88d4d
#
_entry.id   959eb18982a1fe35c08713ad3cf88d4d
#
_cell.length_a   1.000
_cell.length_b   1.000
_cell.length_c   1.000
_cell.angle_alpha   90.00
_cell.angle_beta   90.00
_cell.angle_gamma   90.00
#
_symmetry.space_group_name_H-M   'P 1'
#
loop_
_entity.id
_entity.type
_entity.pdbx_description
1 polymer ?
#
loop_
_entity_poly.entity_id
_entity_poly.type
_entity_poly.pdbx_seq_one_letter_code
_entity_poly.pdbx_strand_id
1 'polypeptide(L)'
;MKKIKFAFTVIKIFMKNQMQDRTNLILDVFNMVSRCLIVFLLYAYIFKLQGGSINGVDYKTTMWSMFVYFCIMILNIRRLDNIIMTEVKSGNVEMFMNKPTNYLLISFMKVIGQGIFSFLFISILGSIIMASVVGVPNLNLSIFIP
;
A
#
# COMPACT_ATOMS: atom_id res chain seq x y z
N MET A 1 0.26 -19.15 22.87
CA MET A 1 1.24 -19.48 21.81
C MET A 1 0.62 -20.12 20.55
N LYS A 2 -0.30 -21.08 20.64
CA LYS A 2 -0.93 -21.74 19.45
C LYS A 2 -1.67 -20.76 18.52
N LYS A 3 -2.45 -19.81 19.08
CA LYS A 3 -3.23 -18.83 18.29
C LYS A 3 -2.34 -17.87 17.48
N ILE A 4 -1.19 -17.44 18.03
CA ILE A 4 -0.25 -16.55 17.35
C ILE A 4 0.45 -17.27 16.18
N LYS A 5 0.87 -18.53 16.42
CA LYS A 5 1.46 -19.35 15.34
C LYS A 5 0.47 -19.58 14.19
N PHE A 6 -0.80 -19.84 14.54
CA PHE A 6 -1.88 -19.98 13.55
C PHE A 6 -2.04 -18.69 12.73
N ALA A 7 -2.13 -17.52 13.38
CA ALA A 7 -2.25 -16.23 12.73
C ALA A 7 -1.11 -15.99 11.75
N PHE A 8 0.13 -16.23 12.18
CA PHE A 8 1.31 -16.05 11.35
C PHE A 8 1.33 -16.99 10.14
N THR A 9 0.91 -18.24 10.33
CA THR A 9 0.80 -19.21 9.23
C THR A 9 -0.23 -18.79 8.20
N VAL A 10 -1.39 -18.32 8.64
CA VAL A 10 -2.47 -17.83 7.76
C VAL A 10 -2.00 -16.61 6.96
N ILE A 11 -1.38 -15.62 7.61
CA ILE A 11 -0.82 -14.44 6.94
C ILE A 11 0.20 -14.86 5.87
N LYS A 12 1.10 -15.78 6.20
CA LYS A 12 2.12 -16.28 5.27
C LYS A 12 1.51 -16.97 4.03
N ILE A 13 0.43 -17.75 4.22
CA ILE A 13 -0.29 -18.40 3.12
C ILE A 13 -0.89 -17.34 2.19
N PHE A 14 -1.55 -16.32 2.74
CA PHE A 14 -2.16 -15.26 1.93
C PHE A 14 -1.14 -14.35 1.25
N MET A 15 0.01 -14.11 1.87
CA MET A 15 1.15 -13.46 1.19
C MET A 15 1.60 -14.28 -0.03
N LYS A 16 1.75 -15.60 0.12
CA LYS A 16 2.14 -16.47 -0.98
C LYS A 16 1.09 -16.51 -2.10
N ASN A 17 -0.19 -16.54 -1.76
CA ASN A 17 -1.27 -16.46 -2.73
C ASN A 17 -1.24 -15.14 -3.51
N GLN A 18 -0.97 -14.01 -2.85
CA GLN A 18 -0.82 -12.71 -3.51
C GLN A 18 0.35 -12.68 -4.48
N MET A 19 1.47 -13.37 -4.16
CA MET A 19 2.59 -13.51 -5.09
C MET A 19 2.23 -14.27 -6.36
N GLN A 20 1.30 -15.22 -6.29
CA GLN A 20 0.86 -16.01 -7.43
C GLN A 20 -0.14 -15.27 -8.31
N ASP A 21 -0.87 -14.31 -7.75
CA ASP A 21 -1.86 -13.50 -8.46
C ASP A 21 -1.19 -12.31 -9.16
N ARG A 22 -0.49 -12.61 -10.25
CA ARG A 22 0.27 -11.64 -11.04
C ARG A 22 -0.61 -10.52 -11.61
N THR A 23 -1.84 -10.84 -11.97
CA THR A 23 -2.77 -9.88 -12.58
C THR A 23 -3.12 -8.76 -11.59
N ASN A 24 -3.47 -9.11 -10.34
CA ASN A 24 -3.77 -8.13 -9.32
C ASN A 24 -2.55 -7.28 -8.93
N LEU A 25 -1.36 -7.89 -8.90
CA LEU A 25 -0.12 -7.14 -8.64
C LEU A 25 0.17 -6.11 -9.74
N ILE A 26 0.01 -6.51 -11.02
CA ILE A 26 0.21 -5.59 -12.14
C ILE A 26 -0.79 -4.43 -12.09
N LEU A 27 -2.05 -4.72 -11.79
CA LEU A 27 -3.09 -3.69 -11.64
C LEU A 27 -2.80 -2.75 -10.46
N ASP A 28 -2.34 -3.27 -9.31
CA ASP A 28 -1.95 -2.46 -8.16
C ASP A 28 -0.78 -1.52 -8.51
N VAL A 29 0.24 -2.02 -9.20
CA VAL A 29 1.38 -1.23 -9.68
C VAL A 29 0.92 -0.17 -10.68
N PHE A 30 0.11 -0.54 -11.67
CA PHE A 30 -0.41 0.39 -12.66
C PHE A 30 -1.22 1.52 -12.02
N ASN A 31 -2.12 1.20 -11.09
CA ASN A 31 -2.90 2.19 -10.35
C ASN A 31 -1.99 3.15 -9.56
N MET A 32 -0.93 2.63 -8.92
CA MET A 32 -0.02 3.46 -8.17
C MET A 32 0.80 4.38 -9.08
N VAL A 33 1.36 3.85 -10.17
CA VAL A 33 2.11 4.63 -11.15
C VAL A 33 1.24 5.74 -11.74
N SER A 34 0.00 5.44 -12.10
CA SER A 34 -0.95 6.44 -12.62
C SER A 34 -1.22 7.56 -11.62
N ARG A 35 -1.44 7.24 -10.35
CA ARG A 35 -1.64 8.24 -9.29
C ARG A 35 -0.39 9.09 -9.05
N CYS A 36 0.78 8.46 -8.96
CA CYS A 36 2.04 9.17 -8.81
C CYS A 36 2.28 10.12 -10.00
N LEU A 37 1.98 9.70 -11.23
CA LEU A 37 2.16 10.50 -12.43
C LEU A 37 1.26 11.74 -12.43
N ILE A 38 -0.02 11.58 -12.07
CA ILE A 38 -0.97 12.71 -11.97
C ILE A 38 -0.47 13.73 -10.94
N VAL A 39 -0.09 13.26 -9.75
CA VAL A 39 0.41 14.11 -8.68
C VAL A 39 1.73 14.77 -9.08
N PHE A 40 2.64 14.03 -9.71
CA PHE A 40 3.91 14.54 -10.23
C PHE A 40 3.70 15.71 -11.22
N LEU A 41 2.84 15.54 -12.19
CA LEU A 41 2.54 16.59 -13.18
C LEU A 41 1.90 17.82 -12.52
N LEU A 42 0.96 17.61 -11.60
CA LEU A 42 0.28 18.70 -10.89
C LEU A 42 1.29 19.51 -10.08
N TYR A 43 2.09 18.86 -9.24
CA TYR A 43 3.04 19.54 -8.38
C TYR A 43 4.22 20.14 -9.16
N ALA A 44 4.69 19.49 -10.22
CA ALA A 44 5.70 20.08 -11.10
C ALA A 44 5.23 21.42 -11.68
N TYR A 45 3.97 21.50 -12.08
CA TYR A 45 3.38 22.75 -12.56
C TYR A 45 3.27 23.81 -11.44
N ILE A 46 2.77 23.44 -10.26
CA ILE A 46 2.61 24.38 -9.13
C ILE A 46 3.97 24.93 -8.66
N PHE A 47 4.96 24.05 -8.48
CA PHE A 47 6.31 24.47 -8.06
C PHE A 47 7.00 25.36 -9.11
N LYS A 48 6.76 25.08 -10.39
CA LYS A 48 7.26 25.95 -11.47
C LYS A 48 6.68 27.36 -11.41
N LEU A 49 5.40 27.51 -11.06
CA LEU A 49 4.74 28.81 -10.90
C LEU A 49 5.23 29.59 -9.67
N GLN A 50 5.62 28.89 -8.60
CA GLN A 50 6.00 29.51 -7.31
C GLN A 50 7.51 29.64 -7.10
N GLY A 51 8.33 29.43 -8.14
CA GLY A 51 9.78 29.65 -8.06
C GLY A 51 10.57 28.53 -7.39
N GLY A 52 10.01 27.31 -7.33
CA GLY A 52 10.76 26.10 -6.94
C GLY A 52 10.62 25.65 -5.49
N SER A 53 10.13 26.49 -4.57
CA SER A 53 9.84 26.11 -3.18
C SER A 53 8.54 26.74 -2.69
N ILE A 54 7.78 26.02 -1.87
CA ILE A 54 6.52 26.47 -1.29
C ILE A 54 6.67 26.43 0.23
N ASN A 55 6.58 27.57 0.89
CA ASN A 55 6.75 27.71 2.36
C ASN A 55 8.03 27.04 2.89
N GLY A 56 9.13 27.12 2.15
CA GLY A 56 10.40 26.51 2.55
C GLY A 56 10.49 24.99 2.30
N VAL A 57 9.45 24.38 1.73
CA VAL A 57 9.47 22.95 1.37
C VAL A 57 9.86 22.79 -0.09
N ASP A 58 10.86 21.95 -0.32
CA ASP A 58 11.38 21.65 -1.66
C ASP A 58 10.47 20.64 -2.39
N TYR A 59 10.43 20.77 -3.72
CA TYR A 59 9.69 19.87 -4.61
C TYR A 59 9.99 18.38 -4.34
N LYS A 60 11.27 18.04 -4.17
CA LYS A 60 11.70 16.65 -3.89
C LYS A 60 11.09 16.10 -2.62
N THR A 61 11.11 16.88 -1.55
CA THR A 61 10.55 16.48 -0.24
C THR A 61 9.04 16.25 -0.34
N THR A 62 8.33 17.12 -1.05
CA THR A 62 6.89 16.99 -1.27
C THR A 62 6.56 15.71 -2.05
N MET A 63 7.30 15.41 -3.11
CA MET A 63 7.09 14.20 -3.92
C MET A 63 7.32 12.91 -3.10
N TRP A 64 8.38 12.87 -2.29
CA TRP A 64 8.64 11.72 -1.42
C TRP A 64 7.57 11.54 -0.33
N SER A 65 7.07 12.64 0.23
CA SER A 65 5.97 12.60 1.21
C SER A 65 4.70 12.04 0.60
N MET A 66 4.35 12.46 -0.62
CA MET A 66 3.19 11.93 -1.36
C MET A 66 3.36 10.45 -1.73
N PHE A 67 4.57 10.06 -2.12
CA PHE A 67 4.86 8.66 -2.38
C PHE A 67 4.66 7.77 -1.15
N VAL A 68 5.19 8.18 0.02
CA VAL A 68 5.00 7.47 1.29
C VAL A 68 3.51 7.40 1.66
N TYR A 69 2.77 8.49 1.47
CA TYR A 69 1.32 8.50 1.68
C TYR A 69 0.61 7.44 0.80
N PHE A 70 0.94 7.35 -0.49
CA PHE A 70 0.36 6.34 -1.36
C PHE A 70 0.75 4.91 -0.97
N CYS A 71 1.98 4.69 -0.52
CA CYS A 71 2.41 3.39 0.00
C CYS A 71 1.58 2.96 1.22
N ILE A 72 1.34 3.87 2.17
CA ILE A 72 0.51 3.61 3.35
C ILE A 72 -0.95 3.32 2.95
N MET A 73 -1.47 4.01 1.92
CA MET A 73 -2.83 3.79 1.42
C MET A 73 -3.06 2.37 0.86
N ILE A 74 -2.01 1.65 0.47
CA ILE A 74 -2.12 0.25 0.02
C ILE A 74 -2.54 -0.68 1.17
N LEU A 75 -2.13 -0.36 2.40
CA LEU A 75 -2.52 -1.10 3.61
C LEU A 75 -3.96 -0.85 4.04
N ASN A 76 -4.75 -0.12 3.25
CA ASN A 76 -6.06 0.37 3.64
C ASN A 76 -7.04 -0.78 3.92
N ILE A 77 -7.66 -0.72 5.09
CA ILE A 77 -8.65 -1.68 5.62
C ILE A 77 -9.92 -1.75 4.75
N ARG A 78 -10.19 -0.77 3.87
CA ARG A 78 -11.31 -0.81 2.90
C ARG A 78 -11.32 -2.05 2.00
N ARG A 79 -10.18 -2.72 1.84
CA ARG A 79 -10.13 -4.05 1.19
C ARG A 79 -10.94 -5.10 1.96
N LEU A 80 -11.07 -4.96 3.29
CA LEU A 80 -11.85 -5.89 4.11
C LEU A 80 -13.33 -5.88 3.72
N ASP A 81 -13.92 -4.70 3.56
CA ASP A 81 -15.32 -4.54 3.18
C ASP A 81 -15.60 -5.19 1.81
N ASN A 82 -14.72 -4.95 0.84
CA ASN A 82 -14.83 -5.54 -0.50
C ASN A 82 -14.72 -7.06 -0.48
N ILE A 83 -13.79 -7.62 0.32
CA ILE A 83 -13.61 -9.06 0.43
C ILE A 83 -14.84 -9.69 1.08
N ILE A 84 -15.31 -9.15 2.20
CA ILE A 84 -16.51 -9.64 2.89
C ILE A 84 -17.72 -9.56 1.96
N MET A 85 -17.93 -8.43 1.29
CA MET A 85 -19.04 -8.23 0.38
C MET A 85 -19.01 -9.22 -0.79
N THR A 86 -17.82 -9.50 -1.34
CA THR A 86 -17.66 -10.47 -2.43
C THR A 86 -17.91 -11.90 -1.96
N GLU A 87 -17.40 -12.27 -0.78
CA GLU A 87 -17.59 -13.60 -0.20
C GLU A 87 -19.04 -13.85 0.23
N VAL A 88 -19.74 -12.81 0.70
CA VAL A 88 -21.19 -12.89 1.01
C VAL A 88 -22.00 -13.07 -0.28
N LYS A 89 -21.72 -12.27 -1.33
CA LYS A 89 -22.42 -12.36 -2.61
C LYS A 89 -22.19 -13.70 -3.33
N SER A 90 -21.02 -14.30 -3.17
CA SER A 90 -20.69 -15.59 -3.76
C SER A 90 -21.16 -16.80 -2.94
N GLY A 91 -21.76 -16.60 -1.76
CA GLY A 91 -22.18 -17.67 -0.85
C GLY A 91 -21.02 -18.40 -0.15
N ASN A 92 -19.79 -18.01 -0.38
CA ASN A 92 -18.61 -18.67 0.18
C ASN A 92 -18.52 -18.55 1.71
N VAL A 93 -19.27 -17.62 2.32
CA VAL A 93 -19.33 -17.45 3.79
C VAL A 93 -19.85 -18.70 4.48
N GLU A 94 -20.76 -19.46 3.84
CA GLU A 94 -21.31 -20.71 4.42
C GLU A 94 -20.22 -21.74 4.70
N MET A 95 -19.20 -21.83 3.84
CA MET A 95 -18.06 -22.73 4.02
C MET A 95 -17.23 -22.40 5.25
N PHE A 96 -17.24 -21.13 5.68
CA PHE A 96 -16.50 -20.67 6.86
C PHE A 96 -17.33 -20.75 8.14
N MET A 97 -18.66 -20.67 8.05
CA MET A 97 -19.56 -20.79 9.22
C MET A 97 -19.49 -22.19 9.84
N ASN A 98 -19.22 -23.22 9.07
CA ASN A 98 -19.06 -24.60 9.53
C ASN A 98 -17.69 -24.91 10.16
N LYS A 99 -16.77 -23.91 10.21
CA LYS A 99 -15.43 -24.09 10.81
C LYS A 99 -15.39 -23.47 12.20
N PRO A 100 -14.68 -24.08 13.17
CA PRO A 100 -14.57 -23.60 14.56
C PRO A 100 -13.68 -22.35 14.68
N THR A 101 -13.52 -21.57 13.60
CA THR A 101 -12.68 -20.38 13.52
C THR A 101 -13.53 -19.15 13.21
N ASN A 102 -13.20 -18.03 13.86
CA ASN A 102 -13.92 -16.78 13.64
C ASN A 102 -13.64 -16.27 12.22
N TYR A 103 -14.66 -16.24 11.37
CA TYR A 103 -14.61 -15.80 9.98
C TYR A 103 -13.98 -14.40 9.83
N LEU A 104 -14.40 -13.44 10.66
CA LEU A 104 -13.88 -12.07 10.61
C LEU A 104 -12.37 -12.03 10.88
N LEU A 105 -11.88 -12.86 11.80
CA LEU A 105 -10.45 -12.93 12.09
C LEU A 105 -9.65 -13.45 10.89
N ILE A 106 -10.16 -14.46 10.20
CA ILE A 106 -9.51 -15.02 9.00
C ILE A 106 -9.50 -13.99 7.88
N SER A 107 -10.63 -13.32 7.62
CA SER A 107 -10.75 -12.27 6.60
C SER A 107 -9.80 -11.09 6.89
N PHE A 108 -9.67 -10.70 8.15
CA PHE A 108 -8.71 -9.68 8.58
C PHE A 108 -7.26 -10.10 8.34
N MET A 109 -6.90 -11.34 8.69
CA MET A 109 -5.55 -11.87 8.41
C MET A 109 -5.25 -11.97 6.92
N LYS A 110 -6.27 -12.30 6.10
CA LYS A 110 -6.18 -12.31 4.64
C LYS A 110 -5.83 -10.93 4.10
N VAL A 111 -6.56 -9.88 4.54
CA VAL A 111 -6.29 -8.49 4.14
C VAL A 111 -4.89 -8.04 4.52
N ILE A 112 -4.48 -8.33 5.77
CA ILE A 112 -3.14 -8.00 6.25
C ILE A 112 -2.07 -8.71 5.43
N GLY A 113 -2.21 -10.02 5.19
CA GLY A 113 -1.23 -10.79 4.43
C GLY A 113 -1.07 -10.28 3.00
N GLN A 114 -2.16 -10.01 2.32
CA GLN A 114 -2.15 -9.43 0.97
C GLN A 114 -1.59 -8.01 0.97
N GLY A 115 -2.02 -7.17 1.93
CA GLY A 115 -1.60 -5.78 2.07
C GLY A 115 -0.11 -5.62 2.35
N ILE A 116 0.45 -6.41 3.26
CA ILE A 116 1.89 -6.36 3.59
C ILE A 116 2.73 -6.71 2.36
N PHE A 117 2.36 -7.75 1.64
CA PHE A 117 3.11 -8.14 0.44
C PHE A 117 3.07 -7.04 -0.63
N SER A 118 1.88 -6.53 -0.98
CA SER A 118 1.72 -5.44 -1.95
C SER A 118 2.46 -4.19 -1.51
N PHE A 119 2.40 -3.84 -0.22
CA PHE A 119 3.12 -2.69 0.34
C PHE A 119 4.64 -2.82 0.17
N LEU A 120 5.22 -3.95 0.56
CA LEU A 120 6.66 -4.18 0.43
C LEU A 120 7.10 -4.17 -1.04
N PHE A 121 6.37 -4.85 -1.89
CA PHE A 121 6.70 -4.94 -3.31
C PHE A 121 6.64 -3.56 -3.99
N ILE A 122 5.57 -2.81 -3.78
CA ILE A 122 5.36 -1.50 -4.39
C ILE A 122 6.29 -0.45 -3.78
N SER A 123 6.56 -0.49 -2.46
CA SER A 123 7.47 0.48 -1.84
C SER A 123 8.91 0.30 -2.32
N ILE A 124 9.38 -0.94 -2.54
CA ILE A 124 10.72 -1.19 -3.09
C ILE A 124 10.81 -0.71 -4.54
N LEU A 125 9.91 -1.17 -5.41
CA LEU A 125 9.91 -0.76 -6.82
C LEU A 125 9.69 0.74 -6.99
N GLY A 126 8.71 1.29 -6.26
CA GLY A 126 8.39 2.69 -6.32
C GLY A 126 9.51 3.60 -5.80
N SER A 127 10.23 3.19 -4.74
CA SER A 127 11.38 3.97 -4.25
C SER A 127 12.52 4.02 -5.25
N ILE A 128 12.79 2.94 -5.99
CA ILE A 128 13.78 2.92 -7.07
C ILE A 128 13.38 3.88 -8.20
N ILE A 129 12.12 3.84 -8.62
CA ILE A 129 11.59 4.73 -9.66
C ILE A 129 11.63 6.20 -9.18
N MET A 130 11.21 6.48 -7.96
CA MET A 130 11.23 7.83 -7.40
C MET A 130 12.65 8.38 -7.26
N ALA A 131 13.59 7.56 -6.83
CA ALA A 131 15.00 7.96 -6.72
C ALA A 131 15.61 8.29 -8.10
N SER A 132 15.21 7.57 -9.15
CA SER A 132 15.71 7.82 -10.53
C SER A 132 15.08 9.05 -11.19
N VAL A 133 13.81 9.36 -10.91
CA VAL A 133 13.06 10.45 -11.56
C VAL A 133 13.17 11.77 -10.79
N VAL A 134 12.98 11.75 -9.49
CA VAL A 134 12.93 12.94 -8.61
C VAL A 134 14.27 13.19 -7.93
N GLY A 135 15.08 12.15 -7.78
CA GLY A 135 16.31 12.17 -6.97
C GLY A 135 16.05 11.92 -5.50
N VAL A 136 17.12 11.76 -4.73
CA VAL A 136 17.02 11.51 -3.27
C VAL A 136 16.76 12.84 -2.55
N PRO A 137 15.80 12.92 -1.62
CA PRO A 137 15.55 14.11 -0.84
C PRO A 137 16.71 14.39 0.11
N ASN A 138 17.06 15.64 0.30
CA ASN A 138 17.96 16.05 1.37
C ASN A 138 17.21 15.95 2.69
N LEU A 139 17.36 14.84 3.40
CA LEU A 139 16.79 14.63 4.74
C LEU A 139 17.57 15.48 5.74
N ASN A 140 17.23 16.75 5.87
CA ASN A 140 17.63 17.53 7.03
C ASN A 140 16.82 17.06 8.24
N LEU A 141 17.40 16.14 9.01
CA LEU A 141 16.82 15.61 10.25
C LEU A 141 16.59 16.70 11.31
N SER A 142 17.15 17.91 11.13
CA SER A 142 16.96 19.06 12.02
C SER A 142 15.52 19.60 12.05
N ILE A 143 14.66 19.23 11.11
CA ILE A 143 13.25 19.66 11.09
C ILE A 143 12.38 18.79 12.04
N PHE A 144 12.87 17.63 12.46
CA PHE A 144 12.13 16.71 13.35
C PHE A 144 12.45 16.83 14.82
N ILE A 145 13.36 17.74 15.20
CA ILE A 145 13.69 18.01 16.63
C ILE A 145 13.11 19.39 16.94
N PRO A 146 12.02 19.48 17.73
CA PRO A 146 11.49 20.75 18.19
C PRO A 146 12.43 21.46 19.16
#